data_0b991025d6f530e35624061d25cbfeb8
#
_entry.id   0b991025d6f530e35624061d25cbfeb8
#
_cell.length_a   1.000
_cell.length_b   1.000
_cell.length_c   1.000
_cell.angle_alpha   90.00
_cell.angle_beta   90.00
_cell.angle_gamma   90.00
#
_symmetry.space_group_name_H-M   'P 1'
#
loop_
_entity.id
_entity.type
_entity.pdbx_description
1 polymer ?
#
loop_
_entity_poly.entity_id
_entity_poly.type
_entity_poly.pdbx_seq_one_letter_code
_entity_poly.pdbx_strand_id
1 'polypeptide(L)'
;RVYHVHIKDAAVNLNGRNGILGSHITFGDPRRGWNFVSPGHGDVDFDKIIRILNVKGYDGPLSVEWEDSGMDRIFGGTEACAFTKKINFSPSAIAFDDALKTK
;
A
#
# COMPACT_ATOMS: atom_id res chain seq x y z
N ARG A 1 4.60 -18.84 -3.32
CA ARG A 1 4.40 -18.60 -1.88
C ARG A 1 5.00 -17.26 -1.47
N VAL A 2 4.27 -16.48 -0.68
CA VAL A 2 4.72 -15.18 -0.20
C VAL A 2 5.22 -15.34 1.24
N TYR A 3 6.45 -14.93 1.50
CA TYR A 3 7.06 -15.05 2.83
C TYR A 3 7.14 -13.71 3.57
N HIS A 4 7.16 -12.61 2.84
CA HIS A 4 7.27 -11.27 3.41
C HIS A 4 6.63 -10.26 2.48
N VAL A 5 5.99 -9.24 3.05
CA VAL A 5 5.34 -8.17 2.29
C VAL A 5 5.86 -6.82 2.77
N HIS A 6 6.24 -5.98 1.81
CA HIS A 6 6.56 -4.59 2.06
C HIS A 6 5.37 -3.71 1.68
N ILE A 7 5.00 -2.81 2.55
CA ILE A 7 4.00 -1.79 2.29
C ILE A 7 4.72 -0.56 1.79
N LYS A 8 4.61 -0.30 0.51
CA LYS A 8 5.23 0.84 -0.16
C LYS A 8 4.23 1.44 -1.13
N ASP A 9 4.13 2.75 -1.17
CA ASP A 9 3.12 3.44 -1.97
C ASP A 9 3.78 4.34 -3.03
N ALA A 10 3.01 4.63 -4.04
CA ALA A 10 3.43 5.52 -5.13
C ALA A 10 2.22 6.29 -5.63
N ALA A 11 2.44 7.56 -5.95
CA ALA A 11 1.43 8.40 -6.55
C ALA A 11 1.74 8.58 -8.04
N VAL A 12 0.74 8.42 -8.87
CA VAL A 12 0.83 8.60 -10.32
C VAL A 12 0.44 10.03 -10.67
N ASN A 13 1.27 10.69 -11.47
CA ASN A 13 1.08 12.08 -11.86
C ASN A 13 1.26 12.23 -13.39
N LEU A 14 0.32 11.70 -14.13
CA LEU A 14 0.31 11.76 -15.59
C LEU A 14 -0.47 13.00 -16.03
N ASN A 15 0.18 13.85 -16.82
CA ASN A 15 -0.40 15.12 -17.29
C ASN A 15 -0.28 15.30 -18.81
N GLY A 16 -0.06 14.20 -19.54
CA GLY A 16 0.16 14.22 -20.98
C GLY A 16 1.59 14.51 -21.41
N ARG A 17 2.47 14.84 -20.46
CA ARG A 17 3.90 15.12 -20.70
C ARG A 17 4.81 14.19 -19.91
N ASN A 18 4.42 13.86 -18.68
CA ASN A 18 5.22 13.02 -17.80
C ASN A 18 5.14 11.56 -18.26
N GLY A 19 6.29 10.94 -18.43
CA GLY A 19 6.35 9.53 -18.75
C GLY A 19 6.20 8.66 -17.52
N ILE A 20 5.45 7.59 -17.65
CA ILE A 20 5.24 6.67 -16.52
C ILE A 20 6.52 5.94 -16.11
N LEU A 21 7.43 5.72 -17.05
CA LEU A 21 8.69 5.03 -16.73
C LEU A 21 9.70 5.94 -16.04
N GLY A 22 9.85 7.18 -16.50
CA GLY A 22 10.62 8.26 -15.86
C GLY A 22 11.91 7.92 -15.13
N SER A 23 12.51 6.75 -15.40
CA SER A 23 13.60 6.17 -14.59
C SER A 23 14.88 7.00 -14.56
N HIS A 24 15.09 7.87 -15.55
CA HIS A 24 16.25 8.73 -15.65
C HIS A 24 16.06 10.09 -14.96
N ILE A 25 14.91 10.32 -14.36
CA ILE A 25 14.58 11.56 -13.67
C ILE A 25 14.63 11.32 -12.16
N THR A 26 15.24 12.24 -11.43
CA THR A 26 15.38 12.13 -9.97
C THR A 26 14.02 12.08 -9.27
N PHE A 27 13.87 11.22 -8.27
CA PHE A 27 12.66 11.13 -7.48
C PHE A 27 12.31 12.49 -6.85
N GLY A 28 11.03 12.83 -6.86
CA GLY A 28 10.54 14.11 -6.39
C GLY A 28 10.46 15.19 -7.46
N ASP A 29 11.07 14.97 -8.63
CA ASP A 29 11.00 15.91 -9.74
C ASP A 29 9.56 15.94 -10.32
N PRO A 30 8.96 17.11 -10.51
CA PRO A 30 7.59 17.21 -11.01
C PRO A 30 7.39 16.68 -12.44
N ARG A 31 8.47 16.45 -13.18
CA ARG A 31 8.39 15.86 -14.53
C ARG A 31 8.20 14.34 -14.52
N ARG A 32 8.35 13.69 -13.38
CA ARG A 32 8.13 12.24 -13.28
C ARG A 32 6.63 11.93 -13.36
N GLY A 33 6.30 10.84 -14.04
CA GLY A 33 4.92 10.35 -14.11
C GLY A 33 4.46 9.65 -12.85
N TRP A 34 5.38 9.30 -11.94
CA TRP A 34 5.07 8.74 -10.63
C TRP A 34 6.21 9.01 -9.67
N ASN A 35 5.90 9.04 -8.40
CA ASN A 35 6.88 9.14 -7.32
C ASN A 35 6.46 8.25 -6.15
N PHE A 36 7.43 7.79 -5.37
CA PHE A 36 7.12 7.16 -4.09
C PHE A 36 6.56 8.21 -3.14
N VAL A 37 5.55 7.81 -2.39
CA VAL A 37 4.93 8.62 -1.34
C VAL A 37 4.72 7.78 -0.10
N SER A 38 4.50 8.45 1.02
CA SER A 38 4.18 7.78 2.27
C SER A 38 2.95 6.89 2.10
N PRO A 39 2.96 5.66 2.62
CA PRO A 39 1.81 4.76 2.52
C PRO A 39 0.49 5.42 2.96
N GLY A 40 -0.50 5.31 2.11
CA GLY A 40 -1.81 5.93 2.29
C GLY A 40 -2.01 7.21 1.49
N HIS A 41 -0.96 7.78 0.94
CA HIS A 41 -1.05 9.02 0.14
C HIS A 41 -0.97 8.79 -1.37
N GLY A 42 -0.81 7.55 -1.79
CA GLY A 42 -0.64 7.21 -3.21
C GLY A 42 -1.81 6.45 -3.80
N ASP A 43 -1.51 5.77 -4.90
CA ASP A 43 -2.52 5.12 -5.74
C ASP A 43 -2.52 3.59 -5.62
N VAL A 44 -1.68 3.01 -4.77
CA VAL A 44 -1.68 1.56 -4.55
C VAL A 44 -2.95 1.18 -3.79
N ASP A 45 -3.68 0.20 -4.31
CA ASP A 45 -4.92 -0.28 -3.70
C ASP A 45 -4.61 -1.31 -2.60
N PHE A 46 -4.32 -0.84 -1.41
CA PHE A 46 -3.98 -1.70 -0.29
C PHE A 46 -5.15 -2.54 0.19
N ASP A 47 -6.38 -2.03 0.10
CA ASP A 47 -7.56 -2.83 0.45
C ASP A 47 -7.61 -4.12 -0.35
N LYS A 48 -7.44 -4.01 -1.66
CA LYS A 48 -7.44 -5.17 -2.55
C LYS A 48 -6.28 -6.10 -2.26
N ILE A 49 -5.09 -5.55 -1.99
CA ILE A 49 -3.90 -6.35 -1.66
C ILE A 49 -4.14 -7.16 -0.39
N ILE A 50 -4.64 -6.54 0.68
CA ILE A 50 -4.91 -7.23 1.95
C ILE A 50 -5.95 -8.32 1.76
N ARG A 51 -7.01 -8.07 0.99
CA ARG A 51 -8.02 -9.10 0.71
C ARG A 51 -7.41 -10.31 0.01
N ILE A 52 -6.53 -10.09 -0.96
CA ILE A 52 -5.83 -11.17 -1.68
C ILE A 52 -4.91 -11.94 -0.73
N LEU A 53 -4.14 -11.24 0.09
CA LEU A 53 -3.25 -11.88 1.08
C LEU A 53 -4.05 -12.74 2.06
N ASN A 54 -5.20 -12.27 2.51
CA ASN A 54 -6.09 -13.01 3.39
C ASN A 54 -6.61 -14.29 2.71
N VAL A 55 -7.01 -14.19 1.44
CA VAL A 55 -7.47 -15.36 0.68
C VAL A 55 -6.36 -16.39 0.52
N LYS A 56 -5.12 -15.95 0.35
CA LYS A 56 -3.95 -16.84 0.23
C LYS A 56 -3.44 -17.36 1.57
N GLY A 57 -4.03 -16.93 2.68
CA GLY A 57 -3.61 -17.40 4.02
C GLY A 57 -2.30 -16.80 4.49
N TYR A 58 -1.93 -15.63 3.98
CA TYR A 58 -0.71 -14.97 4.44
C TYR A 58 -0.87 -14.52 5.90
N ASP A 59 0.03 -14.95 6.75
CA ASP A 59 0.05 -14.61 8.18
C ASP A 59 1.38 -13.97 8.63
N GLY A 60 2.21 -13.62 7.68
CA GLY A 60 3.50 -13.01 7.97
C GLY A 60 3.41 -11.51 8.27
N PRO A 61 4.56 -10.87 8.50
CA PRO A 61 4.60 -9.45 8.81
C PRO A 61 4.32 -8.57 7.60
N LEU A 62 3.83 -7.37 7.86
CA LEU A 62 3.75 -6.28 6.91
C LEU A 62 4.79 -5.24 7.32
N SER A 63 5.85 -5.10 6.55
CA SER A 63 6.91 -4.14 6.83
C SER A 63 6.68 -2.87 6.03
N VAL A 64 6.72 -1.72 6.70
CA VAL A 64 6.65 -0.44 6.01
C VAL A 64 8.00 -0.15 5.37
N GLU A 65 8.00 0.05 4.07
CA GLU A 65 9.14 0.58 3.34
C GLU A 65 8.79 2.01 2.94
N TRP A 66 9.32 2.97 3.69
CA TRP A 66 8.91 4.35 3.59
C TRP A 66 9.85 5.15 2.68
N GLU A 67 9.27 5.86 1.71
CA GLU A 67 10.00 6.81 0.88
C GLU A 67 9.03 7.89 0.43
N ASP A 68 9.37 9.15 0.69
CA ASP A 68 8.58 10.29 0.25
C ASP A 68 9.46 11.54 0.28
N SER A 69 9.78 12.08 -0.87
CA SER A 69 10.66 13.26 -0.98
C SER A 69 9.96 14.56 -0.57
N GLY A 70 8.64 14.54 -0.43
CA GLY A 70 7.83 15.72 -0.11
C GLY A 70 7.32 15.75 1.33
N MET A 71 7.72 14.81 2.17
CA MET A 71 7.20 14.69 3.53
C MET A 71 8.33 14.43 4.52
N ASP A 72 8.24 15.02 5.72
CA ASP A 72 9.15 14.71 6.81
C ASP A 72 9.07 13.25 7.20
N ARG A 73 10.21 12.58 7.31
CA ARG A 73 10.27 11.14 7.56
C ARG A 73 9.76 10.73 8.95
N ILE A 74 9.95 11.58 9.95
CA ILE A 74 9.49 11.26 11.31
C ILE A 74 7.96 11.30 11.34
N PHE A 75 7.38 12.35 10.80
CA PHE A 75 5.92 12.45 10.64
C PHE A 75 5.38 11.30 9.80
N GLY A 76 5.97 11.09 8.61
CA GLY A 76 5.50 10.10 7.65
C GLY A 76 5.64 8.67 8.12
N GLY A 77 6.77 8.35 8.75
CA GLY A 77 6.99 7.00 9.29
C GLY A 77 5.99 6.64 10.37
N THR A 78 5.69 7.57 11.28
CA THR A 78 4.68 7.38 12.32
C THR A 78 3.29 7.18 11.71
N GLU A 79 2.92 8.03 10.77
CA GLU A 79 1.64 7.94 10.08
C GLU A 79 1.51 6.63 9.30
N ALA A 80 2.58 6.23 8.62
CA ALA A 80 2.59 5.00 7.82
C ALA A 80 2.40 3.75 8.67
N CYS A 81 2.97 3.71 9.87
CA CYS A 81 2.76 2.61 10.79
C CYS A 81 1.29 2.53 11.25
N ALA A 82 0.68 3.66 11.56
CA ALA A 82 -0.73 3.73 11.92
C ALA A 82 -1.62 3.30 10.76
N PHE A 83 -1.32 3.77 9.56
CA PHE A 83 -2.02 3.40 8.35
C PHE A 83 -1.95 1.88 8.11
N THR A 84 -0.76 1.30 8.23
CA THR A 84 -0.56 -0.13 8.01
C THR A 84 -1.37 -0.96 9.02
N LYS A 85 -1.39 -0.56 10.28
CA LYS A 85 -2.23 -1.21 11.29
C LYS A 85 -3.71 -1.12 10.94
N LYS A 86 -4.15 0.00 10.42
CA LYS A 86 -5.55 0.23 10.05
C LYS A 86 -5.99 -0.66 8.89
N ILE A 87 -5.15 -0.84 7.88
CA ILE A 87 -5.50 -1.64 6.69
C ILE A 87 -5.30 -3.14 6.90
N ASN A 88 -4.61 -3.55 7.94
CA ASN A 88 -4.32 -4.96 8.20
C ASN A 88 -5.51 -5.64 8.88
N PHE A 89 -6.64 -5.67 8.19
CA PHE A 89 -7.84 -6.32 8.69
C PHE A 89 -7.77 -7.83 8.44
N SER A 90 -8.43 -8.57 9.33
CA SER A 90 -8.53 -10.01 9.21
C SER A 90 -9.68 -10.40 8.28
N PRO A 91 -9.61 -11.60 7.67
CA PRO A 91 -10.76 -12.11 6.92
C PRO A 91 -11.89 -12.46 7.89
N SER A 92 -13.09 -12.66 7.35
CA SER A 92 -14.20 -13.12 8.15
C SER A 92 -13.89 -14.50 8.77
N ALA A 93 -14.20 -14.66 10.03
CA ALA A 93 -14.05 -15.93 10.73
C ALA A 93 -15.18 -16.90 10.40
N ILE A 94 -16.27 -16.42 9.80
CA ILE A 94 -17.45 -17.21 9.49
C ILE A 94 -17.77 -17.05 7.99
N ALA A 95 -17.85 -18.18 7.27
CA ALA A 95 -18.27 -18.18 5.88
C ALA A 95 -19.74 -17.72 5.78
N PHE A 96 -20.09 -17.08 4.68
CA PHE A 96 -21.44 -16.58 4.45
C PHE A 96 -22.51 -17.66 4.61
N ASP A 97 -22.26 -18.85 4.09
CA ASP A 97 -23.19 -19.97 4.18
C ASP A 97 -23.41 -20.41 5.61
N ASP A 98 -22.35 -20.41 6.42
CA ASP A 98 -22.45 -20.78 7.84
C ASP A 98 -23.27 -19.75 8.61
N ALA A 99 -23.13 -18.48 8.28
CA ALA A 99 -23.93 -17.43 8.88
C ALA A 99 -25.42 -17.61 8.58
N LEU A 100 -25.78 -18.08 7.40
CA LEU A 100 -27.15 -18.39 7.04
C LEU A 100 -27.71 -19.63 7.76
N LYS A 101 -26.84 -20.60 8.03
CA LYS A 101 -27.23 -21.84 8.70
C LYS A 101 -27.51 -21.67 10.19
N THR A 102 -27.01 -20.63 10.80
CA THR A 102 -27.13 -20.39 12.24
C THR A 102 -28.40 -19.64 12.65
N LYS A 103 -29.25 -19.35 11.72
CA LYS A 103 -30.49 -18.65 12.01
C LYS A 103 -31.56 -19.54 12.63
#